data_f3aa76249b99ce58a9d45917ca77e7a4
#
_entry.id   f3aa76249b99ce58a9d45917ca77e7a4
#
_cell.length_a   1.000
_cell.length_b   1.000
_cell.length_c   1.000
_cell.angle_alpha   90.00
_cell.angle_beta   90.00
_cell.angle_gamma   90.00
#
_symmetry.space_group_name_H-M   'P 1'
#
loop_
_entity.id
_entity.type
_entity.pdbx_description
1 polymer ?
#
loop_
_entity_poly.entity_id
_entity_poly.type
_entity_poly.pdbx_seq_one_letter_code
_entity_poly.pdbx_strand_id
1 'polypeptide(L)'
;MTGRIRQARRRARQFGRIAEACCAGLLRLKGFRIIARDFRVPAGEIDIIARKGRLLAFIEVKARRSAAAEVLTAKQRKRIVRAAEAFMMTRPELAGLDLSFDLMLVGRWRRPRHLAGAWRPDR
;
A
#
# COMPACT_ATOMS: atom_id res chain seq x y z
N MET A 1 30.29 -2.04 -2.23
CA MET A 1 29.16 -2.81 -1.68
C MET A 1 29.37 -4.28 -2.01
N THR A 2 29.27 -5.13 -1.01
CA THR A 2 29.50 -6.56 -1.18
C THR A 2 28.31 -7.23 -1.89
N GLY A 3 28.56 -8.38 -2.54
CA GLY A 3 27.52 -9.16 -3.19
C GLY A 3 26.40 -9.62 -2.25
N ARG A 4 26.73 -9.83 -0.97
CA ARG A 4 25.77 -10.18 0.07
C ARG A 4 24.70 -9.12 0.25
N ILE A 5 25.11 -7.87 0.32
CA ILE A 5 24.17 -6.75 0.51
C ILE A 5 23.26 -6.62 -0.69
N ARG A 6 23.80 -6.77 -1.90
CA ARG A 6 23.00 -6.75 -3.12
C ARG A 6 21.94 -7.85 -3.13
N GLN A 7 22.35 -9.07 -2.77
CA GLN A 7 21.43 -10.19 -2.71
C GLN A 7 20.34 -10.00 -1.67
N ALA A 8 20.71 -9.49 -0.48
CA ALA A 8 19.72 -9.22 0.57
C ALA A 8 18.69 -8.20 0.12
N ARG A 9 19.14 -7.11 -0.54
CA ARG A 9 18.23 -6.09 -1.08
C ARG A 9 17.35 -6.63 -2.18
N ARG A 10 17.89 -7.48 -3.04
CA ARG A 10 17.13 -8.12 -4.12
C ARG A 10 16.03 -9.03 -3.57
N ARG A 11 16.37 -9.84 -2.54
CA ARG A 11 15.40 -10.71 -1.88
C ARG A 11 14.30 -9.91 -1.21
N ALA A 12 14.66 -8.82 -0.54
CA ALA A 12 13.69 -7.94 0.12
C ALA A 12 12.73 -7.33 -0.90
N ARG A 13 13.24 -6.87 -2.05
CA ARG A 13 12.39 -6.33 -3.11
C ARG A 13 11.47 -7.40 -3.71
N GLN A 14 11.99 -8.62 -3.92
CA GLN A 14 11.19 -9.74 -4.41
C GLN A 14 10.08 -10.09 -3.45
N PHE A 15 10.41 -10.18 -2.16
CA PHE A 15 9.41 -10.47 -1.13
C PHE A 15 8.34 -9.38 -1.08
N GLY A 16 8.75 -8.12 -1.21
CA GLY A 16 7.81 -6.99 -1.28
C GLY A 16 6.87 -7.08 -2.46
N ARG A 17 7.37 -7.46 -3.63
CA ARG A 17 6.52 -7.62 -4.83
C ARG A 17 5.57 -8.80 -4.69
N ILE A 18 6.02 -9.89 -4.10
CA ILE A 18 5.18 -11.05 -3.83
C ILE A 18 4.10 -10.69 -2.83
N ALA A 19 4.47 -10.01 -1.75
CA ALA A 19 3.52 -9.56 -0.73
C ALA A 19 2.46 -8.64 -1.35
N GLU A 20 2.88 -7.71 -2.19
CA GLU A 20 1.97 -6.80 -2.88
C GLU A 20 1.02 -7.56 -3.81
N ALA A 21 1.52 -8.55 -4.56
CA ALA A 21 0.69 -9.38 -5.43
C ALA A 21 -0.33 -10.18 -4.63
N CYS A 22 0.07 -10.72 -3.49
CA CYS A 22 -0.85 -11.46 -2.59
C CYS A 22 -1.95 -10.53 -2.06
N CYS A 23 -1.58 -9.32 -1.67
CA CYS A 23 -2.54 -8.33 -1.21
C CYS A 23 -3.53 -7.95 -2.31
N ALA A 24 -3.04 -7.73 -3.53
CA ALA A 24 -3.91 -7.43 -4.67
C ALA A 24 -4.89 -8.56 -4.92
N GLY A 25 -4.42 -9.81 -4.84
CA GLY A 25 -5.27 -10.99 -4.99
C GLY A 25 -6.36 -11.05 -3.93
N LEU A 26 -5.99 -10.82 -2.66
CA LEU A 26 -6.97 -10.80 -1.58
C LEU A 26 -7.99 -9.69 -1.76
N LEU A 27 -7.56 -8.51 -2.16
CA LEU A 27 -8.45 -7.38 -2.42
C LEU A 27 -9.46 -7.71 -3.52
N ARG A 28 -9.01 -8.37 -4.59
CA ARG A 28 -9.91 -8.80 -5.66
C ARG A 28 -10.95 -9.79 -5.15
N LEU A 29 -10.55 -10.73 -4.31
CA LEU A 29 -11.47 -11.67 -3.68
C LEU A 29 -12.51 -10.96 -2.81
N LYS A 30 -12.13 -9.84 -2.19
CA LYS A 30 -13.03 -9.03 -1.37
C LYS A 30 -13.92 -8.10 -2.19
N GLY A 31 -13.77 -8.11 -3.51
CA GLY A 31 -14.59 -7.31 -4.41
C GLY A 31 -13.98 -5.98 -4.83
N PHE A 32 -12.71 -5.74 -4.50
CA PHE A 32 -12.02 -4.53 -4.95
C PHE A 32 -11.53 -4.67 -6.38
N ARG A 33 -11.58 -3.56 -7.10
CA ARG A 33 -10.92 -3.43 -8.40
C ARG A 33 -9.59 -2.72 -8.18
N ILE A 34 -8.51 -3.32 -8.64
CA ILE A 34 -7.19 -2.72 -8.54
C ILE A 34 -7.06 -1.67 -9.63
N ILE A 35 -6.87 -0.42 -9.23
CA ILE A 35 -6.74 0.71 -10.16
C ILE A 35 -5.29 0.93 -10.54
N ALA A 36 -4.38 0.84 -9.57
CA ALA A 36 -2.97 1.02 -9.80
C ALA A 36 -2.16 0.24 -8.77
N ARG A 37 -0.95 -0.16 -9.18
CA ARG A 37 0.02 -0.80 -8.29
C ARG A 37 1.33 -0.06 -8.45
N ASP A 38 2.05 0.07 -7.34
CA ASP A 38 3.37 0.69 -7.33
C ASP A 38 3.34 2.08 -7.98
N PHE A 39 2.38 2.90 -7.54
CA PHE A 39 2.23 4.26 -8.03
C PHE A 39 3.29 5.14 -7.41
N ARG A 40 4.12 5.79 -8.24
CA ARG A 40 5.23 6.61 -7.78
C ARG A 40 5.20 7.99 -8.41
N VAL A 41 5.45 8.99 -7.55
CA VAL A 41 5.68 10.37 -7.96
C VAL A 41 6.87 10.88 -7.15
N PRO A 42 7.52 12.00 -7.53
CA PRO A 42 8.67 12.49 -6.77
C PRO A 42 8.37 12.71 -5.28
N ALA A 43 7.15 13.11 -4.95
CA ALA A 43 6.76 13.40 -3.56
C ALA A 43 6.44 12.17 -2.73
N GLY A 44 6.17 11.01 -3.34
CA GLY A 44 5.82 9.82 -2.58
C GLY A 44 5.40 8.64 -3.44
N GLU A 45 4.92 7.58 -2.76
CA GLU A 45 4.54 6.35 -3.45
C GLU A 45 3.40 5.66 -2.71
N ILE A 46 2.62 4.87 -3.44
CA ILE A 46 1.52 4.08 -2.90
C ILE A 46 1.61 2.69 -3.50
N ASP A 47 1.57 1.66 -2.65
CA ASP A 47 1.72 0.29 -3.12
C ASP A 47 0.53 -0.19 -3.94
N ILE A 48 -0.70 0.07 -3.47
CA ILE A 48 -1.91 -0.34 -4.17
C ILE A 48 -2.96 0.75 -4.05
N ILE A 49 -3.61 1.07 -5.16
CA ILE A 49 -4.80 1.91 -5.18
C ILE A 49 -5.94 1.04 -5.68
N ALA A 50 -6.99 0.89 -4.87
CA ALA A 50 -8.10 -0.02 -5.16
C ALA A 50 -9.44 0.63 -4.87
N ARG A 51 -10.46 0.21 -5.62
CA ARG A 51 -11.80 0.76 -5.50
C ARG A 51 -12.82 -0.34 -5.27
N LYS A 52 -13.72 -0.12 -4.33
CA LYS A 52 -14.89 -0.97 -4.11
C LYS A 52 -16.10 -0.05 -3.90
N GLY A 53 -17.01 0.00 -4.88
CA GLY A 53 -18.16 0.90 -4.83
C GLY A 53 -17.72 2.36 -4.76
N ARG A 54 -18.14 3.06 -3.72
CA ARG A 54 -17.77 4.47 -3.49
C ARG A 54 -16.50 4.64 -2.67
N LEU A 55 -15.84 3.55 -2.32
CA LEU A 55 -14.63 3.58 -1.52
C LEU A 55 -13.40 3.50 -2.41
N LEU A 56 -12.49 4.46 -2.26
CA LEU A 56 -11.18 4.45 -2.91
C LEU A 56 -10.12 4.32 -1.83
N ALA A 57 -9.40 3.20 -1.83
CA ALA A 57 -8.42 2.89 -0.81
C ALA A 57 -7.00 3.07 -1.33
N PHE A 58 -6.19 3.79 -0.56
CA PHE A 58 -4.75 3.94 -0.78
C PHE A 58 -4.05 3.05 0.25
N ILE A 59 -3.37 2.02 -0.22
CA ILE A 59 -2.95 0.91 0.62
C ILE A 59 -1.43 0.81 0.66
N GLU A 60 -0.88 0.82 1.87
CA GLU A 60 0.52 0.51 2.12
C GLU A 60 0.63 -0.96 2.50
N VAL A 61 1.55 -1.66 1.85
CA VAL A 61 1.82 -3.08 2.12
C VAL A 61 3.10 -3.19 2.93
N LYS A 62 3.03 -3.85 4.08
CA LYS A 62 4.18 -4.11 4.93
C LYS A 62 4.38 -5.60 5.11
N ALA A 63 5.54 -6.10 4.70
CA ALA A 63 5.93 -7.47 4.90
C ALA A 63 6.63 -7.60 6.26
N ARG A 64 6.17 -8.54 7.09
CA ARG A 64 6.63 -8.63 8.47
C ARG A 64 6.96 -10.04 8.90
N ARG A 65 7.96 -10.14 9.76
CA ARG A 65 8.33 -11.41 10.39
C ARG A 65 7.60 -11.63 11.70
N SER A 66 7.17 -10.57 12.39
CA SER A 66 6.54 -10.67 13.69
C SER A 66 5.16 -10.01 13.68
N ALA A 67 4.35 -10.40 14.66
CA ALA A 67 3.00 -9.85 14.83
C ALA A 67 3.00 -8.42 15.38
N ALA A 68 4.16 -7.89 15.73
CA ALA A 68 4.25 -6.51 16.20
C ALA A 68 3.87 -5.58 15.07
N ALA A 69 2.77 -4.88 15.25
CA ALA A 69 2.31 -3.91 14.29
C ALA A 69 3.30 -2.75 14.26
N GLU A 70 3.93 -2.54 13.13
CA GLU A 70 4.72 -1.36 12.94
C GLU A 70 3.81 -0.24 12.49
N VAL A 71 3.83 0.81 13.25
CA VAL A 71 3.07 2.00 12.91
C VAL A 71 3.83 2.74 11.82
N LEU A 72 3.11 3.18 10.79
CA LEU A 72 3.71 4.04 9.77
C LEU A 72 4.23 5.32 10.42
N THR A 73 5.45 5.72 10.07
CA THR A 73 6.01 6.98 10.57
C THR A 73 5.24 8.15 9.97
N ALA A 74 5.32 9.30 10.63
CA ALA A 74 4.71 10.53 10.11
C ALA A 74 5.25 10.88 8.72
N LYS A 75 6.54 10.64 8.50
CA LYS A 75 7.17 10.87 7.21
C LYS A 75 6.59 9.97 6.12
N GLN A 76 6.41 8.68 6.43
CA GLN A 76 5.81 7.73 5.48
C GLN A 76 4.38 8.13 5.15
N ARG A 77 3.58 8.50 6.16
CA ARG A 77 2.20 8.94 5.94
C ARG A 77 2.13 10.16 5.04
N LYS A 78 2.99 11.14 5.28
CA LYS A 78 3.04 12.35 4.43
C LYS A 78 3.35 12.01 2.98
N ARG A 79 4.27 11.08 2.75
CA ARG A 79 4.63 10.67 1.39
C ARG A 79 3.46 9.99 0.70
N ILE A 80 2.71 9.17 1.43
CA ILE A 80 1.53 8.50 0.89
C ILE A 80 0.45 9.54 0.55
N VAL A 81 0.19 10.49 1.44
CA VAL A 81 -0.81 11.53 1.21
C VAL A 81 -0.47 12.36 -0.02
N ARG A 82 0.79 12.75 -0.17
CA ARG A 82 1.22 13.53 -1.35
C ARG A 82 1.06 12.75 -2.64
N ALA A 83 1.37 11.46 -2.62
CA ALA A 83 1.16 10.60 -3.77
C ALA A 83 -0.33 10.47 -4.09
N ALA A 84 -1.17 10.33 -3.06
CA ALA A 84 -2.62 10.25 -3.23
C ALA A 84 -3.17 11.54 -3.83
N GLU A 85 -2.72 12.70 -3.35
CA GLU A 85 -3.12 13.98 -3.92
C GLU A 85 -2.75 14.09 -5.39
N ALA A 86 -1.52 13.69 -5.74
CA ALA A 86 -1.05 13.70 -7.12
C ALA A 86 -1.90 12.76 -7.99
N PHE A 87 -2.23 11.58 -7.48
CA PHE A 87 -3.08 10.64 -8.19
C PHE A 87 -4.47 11.24 -8.45
N MET A 88 -5.09 11.81 -7.42
CA MET A 88 -6.43 12.38 -7.53
C MET A 88 -6.49 13.53 -8.54
N MET A 89 -5.41 14.30 -8.66
CA MET A 89 -5.35 15.38 -9.65
C MET A 89 -5.40 14.88 -11.08
N THR A 90 -4.94 13.64 -11.31
CA THR A 90 -4.95 13.04 -12.66
C THR A 90 -6.25 12.29 -12.95
N ARG A 91 -7.10 12.09 -11.95
CA ARG A 91 -8.31 11.30 -12.06
C ARG A 91 -9.52 12.04 -11.47
N PRO A 92 -9.94 13.14 -12.11
CA PRO A 92 -11.04 13.96 -11.57
C PRO A 92 -12.37 13.21 -11.47
N GLU A 93 -12.56 12.17 -12.27
CA GLU A 93 -13.76 11.34 -12.20
C GLU A 93 -13.90 10.59 -10.87
N LEU A 94 -12.82 10.49 -10.09
CA LEU A 94 -12.82 9.80 -8.80
C LEU A 94 -13.02 10.76 -7.61
N ALA A 95 -13.16 12.06 -7.88
CA ALA A 95 -13.18 13.09 -6.82
C ALA A 95 -14.32 12.93 -5.82
N GLY A 96 -15.44 12.32 -6.23
CA GLY A 96 -16.60 12.13 -5.36
C GLY A 96 -16.56 10.89 -4.48
N LEU A 97 -15.50 10.10 -4.56
CA LEU A 97 -15.40 8.86 -3.79
C LEU A 97 -14.93 9.12 -2.37
N ASP A 98 -15.27 8.19 -1.47
CA ASP A 98 -14.79 8.21 -0.10
C ASP A 98 -13.37 7.66 -0.08
N LEU A 99 -12.43 8.41 0.50
CA LEU A 99 -11.04 8.01 0.55
C LEU A 99 -10.73 7.28 1.85
N SER A 100 -9.93 6.21 1.74
CA SER A 100 -9.47 5.45 2.88
C SER A 100 -7.96 5.23 2.76
N PHE A 101 -7.25 5.34 3.88
CA PHE A 101 -5.83 5.04 3.94
C PHE A 101 -5.67 3.77 4.74
N ASP A 102 -5.25 2.73 4.06
CA ASP A 102 -5.24 1.37 4.60
C ASP A 102 -3.83 0.83 4.73
N LEU A 103 -3.70 -0.15 5.61
CA LEU A 103 -2.46 -0.88 5.79
C LEU A 103 -2.74 -2.37 5.60
N MET A 104 -1.89 -3.06 4.84
CA MET A 104 -1.97 -4.51 4.73
C MET A 104 -0.67 -5.10 5.24
N LEU A 105 -0.79 -6.02 6.20
CA LEU A 105 0.35 -6.69 6.81
C LEU A 105 0.45 -8.10 6.26
N VAL A 106 1.62 -8.46 5.76
CA VAL A 106 1.84 -9.79 5.18
C VAL A 106 2.90 -10.50 6.00
N GLY A 107 2.50 -11.58 6.65
CA GLY A 107 3.42 -12.47 7.33
C GLY A 107 3.85 -13.60 6.41
N ARG A 108 4.94 -14.30 6.79
CA ARG A 108 5.57 -15.31 5.95
C ARG A 108 4.66 -16.51 5.63
N TRP A 109 3.80 -16.88 6.59
CA TRP A 109 2.97 -18.08 6.49
C TRP A 109 1.51 -17.82 6.81
N ARG A 110 1.08 -16.55 6.70
CA ARG A 110 -0.27 -16.14 7.06
C ARG A 110 -0.90 -15.34 5.94
N ARG A 111 -2.23 -15.32 5.92
CA ARG A 111 -2.96 -14.45 5.02
C ARG A 111 -2.59 -12.99 5.27
N PRO A 112 -2.59 -12.16 4.22
CA PRO A 112 -2.49 -10.72 4.42
C PRO A 112 -3.59 -10.23 5.35
N ARG A 113 -3.23 -9.36 6.28
CA ARG A 113 -4.18 -8.73 7.19
C ARG A 113 -4.47 -7.33 6.71
N HIS A 114 -5.73 -7.06 6.42
CA HIS A 114 -6.16 -5.75 5.91
C HIS A 114 -6.70 -4.89 7.05
N LEU A 115 -6.04 -3.79 7.32
CA LEU A 115 -6.46 -2.81 8.31
C LEU A 115 -7.05 -1.62 7.57
N ALA A 116 -8.37 -1.67 7.34
CA ALA A 116 -9.07 -0.60 6.62
C ALA A 116 -9.16 0.64 7.49
N GLY A 117 -8.95 1.81 6.87
CA GLY A 117 -8.97 3.07 7.60
C GLY A 117 -7.96 3.13 8.72
N ALA A 118 -6.77 2.57 8.49
CA ALA A 118 -5.74 2.42 9.51
C ALA A 118 -5.25 3.76 10.06
N TRP A 119 -5.36 4.83 9.29
CA TRP A 119 -4.94 6.15 9.70
C TRP A 119 -5.62 7.22 8.86
N ARG A 120 -5.55 8.47 9.34
CA ARG A 120 -6.13 9.63 8.64
C ARG A 120 -5.04 10.65 8.34
N PRO A 121 -5.12 11.33 7.17
CA PRO A 121 -4.07 12.26 6.75
C PRO A 121 -3.83 13.44 7.68
N ASP A 122 -4.86 13.86 8.40
CA ASP A 122 -4.87 15.05 9.25
C ASP A 122 -4.54 14.77 10.71
N ARG A 123 -4.06 13.58 11.00
CA ARG A 123 -3.75 13.17 12.39
C ARG A 123 -2.40 12.53 12.54
#